data_35e72503e763e3d449996e71cd7e6f2b
#
_entry.id   35e72503e763e3d449996e71cd7e6f2b
#
_cell.length_a   1.000
_cell.length_b   1.000
_cell.length_c   1.000
_cell.angle_alpha   90.00
_cell.angle_beta   90.00
_cell.angle_gamma   90.00
#
_symmetry.space_group_name_H-M   'P 1'
#
loop_
_entity.id
_entity.type
_entity.pdbx_description
1 polymer ?
#
loop_
_entity_poly.entity_id
_entity_poly.type
_entity_poly.pdbx_seq_one_letter_code
_entity_poly.pdbx_strand_id
1 'polypeptide(L)'
;MTEPSPLEAELRARYDVREEPFTHGAFSVRMLLPRAAEELIDEAEFEADERLPYWADLWPSARALTRHLLDAGEPPRGRIVELGAGVALPSLALRSMGASVVASDYYDEALRFAAVNAERNGLPPLPTLHLDWRDPPAGPPYDLVLAADVLYERRNAEALRDLLPRIVAPGGQVLLADPGRVYLGDFRSMMYLAGWTVEPVTVRDEQTISEGKVLTSKVGILRLRPRAGMR
;
A
#
# COMPACT_ATOMS: atom_id res chain seq x y z
N MET A 1 -3.64 4.71 28.69
CA MET A 1 -3.21 5.31 27.40
C MET A 1 -1.73 5.54 27.54
N THR A 2 -0.92 4.90 26.71
CA THR A 2 0.52 5.16 26.62
C THR A 2 0.74 6.59 26.13
N GLU A 3 1.74 7.28 26.65
CA GLU A 3 2.14 8.60 26.13
C GLU A 3 2.52 8.46 24.65
N PRO A 4 2.18 9.45 23.80
CA PRO A 4 2.59 9.42 22.40
C PRO A 4 4.12 9.40 22.28
N SER A 5 4.63 8.67 21.29
CA SER A 5 6.06 8.69 21.02
C SER A 5 6.53 10.07 20.54
N PRO A 6 7.84 10.39 20.62
CA PRO A 6 8.34 11.65 20.11
C PRO A 6 7.94 11.93 18.67
N LEU A 7 7.96 10.90 17.80
CA LEU A 7 7.56 11.01 16.41
C LEU A 7 6.04 11.25 16.26
N GLU A 8 5.20 10.56 17.05
CA GLU A 8 3.75 10.82 17.06
C GLU A 8 3.45 12.24 17.55
N ALA A 9 4.14 12.70 18.60
CA ALA A 9 3.97 14.05 19.10
C ALA A 9 4.34 15.11 18.06
N GLU A 10 5.41 14.90 17.30
CA GLU A 10 5.82 15.77 16.20
C GLU A 10 4.78 15.81 15.08
N LEU A 11 4.26 14.63 14.65
CA LEU A 11 3.23 14.57 13.61
C LEU A 11 1.94 15.28 14.05
N ARG A 12 1.53 15.11 15.32
CA ARG A 12 0.35 15.80 15.89
C ARG A 12 0.55 17.31 16.02
N ALA A 13 1.78 17.77 16.20
CA ALA A 13 2.08 19.20 16.24
C ALA A 13 2.09 19.83 14.84
N ARG A 14 2.44 19.05 13.81
CA ARG A 14 2.56 19.53 12.42
C ARG A 14 1.25 19.40 11.64
N TYR A 15 0.44 18.39 11.91
CA TYR A 15 -0.76 18.05 11.14
C TYR A 15 -2.00 17.99 12.02
N ASP A 16 -3.14 18.47 11.51
CA ASP A 16 -4.43 18.04 12.07
C ASP A 16 -4.64 16.56 11.73
N VAL A 17 -4.87 15.74 12.76
CA VAL A 17 -4.92 14.30 12.61
C VAL A 17 -6.25 13.72 13.06
N ARG A 18 -6.61 12.58 12.48
CA ARG A 18 -7.76 11.77 12.88
C ARG A 18 -7.31 10.35 13.18
N GLU A 19 -8.12 9.64 13.94
CA GLU A 19 -7.91 8.22 14.20
C GLU A 19 -9.01 7.41 13.54
N GLU A 20 -8.60 6.33 12.87
CA GLU A 20 -9.52 5.45 12.17
C GLU A 20 -9.27 4.00 12.60
N PRO A 21 -10.29 3.29 13.16
CA PRO A 21 -10.13 1.91 13.57
C PRO A 21 -10.22 0.96 12.36
N PHE A 22 -9.40 -0.09 12.41
CA PHE A 22 -9.56 -1.24 11.51
C PHE A 22 -9.49 -2.52 12.34
N THR A 23 -10.45 -3.44 12.10
CA THR A 23 -10.51 -4.74 12.78
C THR A 23 -10.86 -5.83 11.78
N HIS A 24 -10.15 -6.96 11.87
CA HIS A 24 -10.46 -8.19 11.14
C HIS A 24 -9.92 -9.40 11.90
N GLY A 25 -10.82 -10.31 12.32
CA GLY A 25 -10.44 -11.41 13.18
C GLY A 25 -9.80 -10.92 14.49
N ALA A 26 -8.64 -11.43 14.81
CA ALA A 26 -7.85 -11.02 15.98
C ALA A 26 -7.00 -9.76 15.74
N PHE A 27 -6.85 -9.31 14.50
CA PHE A 27 -6.09 -8.10 14.18
C PHE A 27 -6.95 -6.86 14.39
N SER A 28 -6.48 -5.95 15.25
CA SER A 28 -7.15 -4.68 15.53
C SER A 28 -6.12 -3.58 15.69
N VAL A 29 -6.28 -2.50 14.95
CA VAL A 29 -5.40 -1.32 14.99
C VAL A 29 -6.22 -0.03 14.95
N ARG A 30 -5.67 1.03 15.53
CA ARG A 30 -6.15 2.40 15.40
C ARG A 30 -5.15 3.19 14.59
N MET A 31 -5.51 3.46 13.34
CA MET A 31 -4.64 4.18 12.40
C MET A 31 -4.66 5.67 12.72
N LEU A 32 -3.50 6.30 12.79
CA LEU A 32 -3.34 7.74 12.78
C LEU A 32 -3.21 8.20 11.34
N LEU A 33 -4.02 9.16 10.93
CA LEU A 33 -4.03 9.72 9.59
C LEU A 33 -4.11 11.25 9.66
N PRO A 34 -3.61 11.98 8.67
CA PRO A 34 -3.99 13.37 8.49
C PRO A 34 -5.50 13.50 8.34
N ARG A 35 -6.07 14.63 8.77
CA ARG A 35 -7.52 14.85 8.68
C ARG A 35 -7.97 15.19 7.26
N ALA A 36 -7.19 16.01 6.57
CA ALA A 36 -7.49 16.47 5.23
C ALA A 36 -6.26 16.31 4.33
N ALA A 37 -6.42 15.61 3.20
CA ALA A 37 -5.36 15.47 2.22
C ALA A 37 -5.03 16.80 1.53
N GLU A 38 -6.03 17.68 1.40
CA GLU A 38 -5.89 18.99 0.77
C GLU A 38 -4.93 19.91 1.51
N GLU A 39 -4.83 19.78 2.84
CA GLU A 39 -3.90 20.56 3.67
C GLU A 39 -2.43 20.14 3.52
N LEU A 40 -2.20 19.01 2.83
CA LEU A 40 -0.87 18.43 2.61
C LEU A 40 -0.30 18.78 1.24
N ILE A 41 -1.04 19.52 0.42
CA ILE A 41 -0.59 19.92 -0.91
C ILE A 41 0.51 20.96 -0.74
N ASP A 42 1.74 20.58 -1.07
CA ASP A 42 2.83 21.53 -1.28
C ASP A 42 2.72 22.06 -2.71
N GLU A 43 2.49 23.38 -2.85
CA GLU A 43 2.30 24.02 -4.16
C GLU A 43 3.53 23.82 -5.07
N ALA A 44 4.74 23.84 -4.51
CA ALA A 44 5.97 23.65 -5.28
C ALA A 44 6.15 22.19 -5.75
N GLU A 45 5.79 21.21 -4.91
CA GLU A 45 5.78 19.79 -5.30
C GLU A 45 4.68 19.50 -6.32
N PHE A 46 3.50 20.13 -6.15
CA PHE A 46 2.41 20.00 -7.10
C PHE A 46 2.76 20.61 -8.47
N GLU A 47 3.39 21.80 -8.51
CA GLU A 47 3.87 22.40 -9.77
C GLU A 47 4.95 21.53 -10.46
N ALA A 48 5.76 20.80 -9.68
CA ALA A 48 6.84 19.97 -10.22
C ALA A 48 6.37 18.63 -10.80
N ASP A 49 5.38 17.95 -10.18
CA ASP A 49 5.00 16.59 -10.56
C ASP A 49 3.48 16.34 -10.54
N GLU A 50 2.65 17.35 -10.31
CA GLU A 50 1.16 17.27 -10.27
C GLU A 50 0.63 16.14 -9.38
N ARG A 51 1.34 15.80 -8.30
CA ARG A 51 0.94 14.73 -7.37
C ARG A 51 0.09 15.27 -6.24
N LEU A 52 -1.00 14.56 -5.98
CA LEU A 52 -1.84 14.81 -4.81
C LEU A 52 -1.49 13.81 -3.70
N PRO A 53 -1.57 14.24 -2.42
CA PRO A 53 -1.19 13.41 -1.28
C PRO A 53 -2.26 12.35 -0.95
N TYR A 54 -2.60 11.49 -1.93
CA TYR A 54 -3.57 10.40 -1.75
C TYR A 54 -3.16 9.39 -0.68
N TRP A 55 -1.91 9.41 -0.23
CA TRP A 55 -1.41 8.59 0.87
C TRP A 55 -2.08 8.86 2.22
N ALA A 56 -2.69 10.05 2.39
CA ALA A 56 -3.32 10.50 3.63
C ALA A 56 -4.61 9.76 3.98
N ASP A 57 -5.18 9.02 3.06
CA ASP A 57 -6.44 8.29 3.25
C ASP A 57 -6.22 6.77 3.32
N LEU A 58 -7.13 6.12 4.08
CA LEU A 58 -7.17 4.67 4.15
C LEU A 58 -8.16 4.11 3.12
N TRP A 59 -7.66 3.85 1.92
CA TRP A 59 -8.45 3.42 0.77
C TRP A 59 -9.09 2.04 0.95
N PRO A 60 -10.27 1.79 0.35
CA PRO A 60 -10.93 0.49 0.38
C PRO A 60 -10.04 -0.67 -0.10
N SER A 61 -9.17 -0.43 -1.08
CA SER A 61 -8.26 -1.46 -1.60
C SER A 61 -7.22 -1.92 -0.58
N ALA A 62 -6.70 -1.00 0.25
CA ALA A 62 -5.79 -1.35 1.35
C ALA A 62 -6.50 -2.20 2.41
N ARG A 63 -7.76 -1.88 2.73
CA ARG A 63 -8.59 -2.66 3.66
C ARG A 63 -8.88 -4.06 3.11
N ALA A 64 -9.29 -4.17 1.85
CA ALA A 64 -9.59 -5.44 1.18
C ALA A 64 -8.35 -6.34 1.10
N LEU A 65 -7.19 -5.77 0.73
CA LEU A 65 -5.93 -6.50 0.69
C LEU A 65 -5.53 -7.00 2.07
N THR A 66 -5.65 -6.15 3.09
CA THR A 66 -5.38 -6.51 4.49
C THR A 66 -6.24 -7.69 4.95
N ARG A 67 -7.55 -7.66 4.70
CA ARG A 67 -8.44 -8.79 5.04
C ARG A 67 -8.04 -10.06 4.31
N HIS A 68 -7.67 -9.95 3.03
CA HIS A 68 -7.23 -11.10 2.24
C HIS A 68 -5.95 -11.73 2.82
N LEU A 69 -4.98 -10.91 3.23
CA LEU A 69 -3.74 -11.39 3.83
C LEU A 69 -3.99 -12.07 5.19
N LEU A 70 -4.85 -11.49 6.02
CA LEU A 70 -5.20 -12.04 7.33
C LEU A 70 -5.99 -13.36 7.22
N ASP A 71 -6.91 -13.46 6.24
CA ASP A 71 -7.70 -14.68 5.99
C ASP A 71 -6.85 -15.86 5.50
N ALA A 72 -5.65 -15.61 4.97
CA ALA A 72 -4.71 -16.68 4.64
C ALA A 72 -4.20 -17.44 5.87
N GLY A 73 -4.29 -16.85 7.07
CA GLY A 73 -3.98 -17.46 8.36
C GLY A 73 -2.49 -17.61 8.67
N GLU A 74 -1.64 -17.68 7.65
CA GLU A 74 -0.19 -17.79 7.78
C GLU A 74 0.50 -16.61 7.09
N PRO A 75 1.59 -16.05 7.70
CA PRO A 75 2.34 -15.00 7.07
C PRO A 75 3.05 -15.52 5.81
N PRO A 76 3.05 -14.74 4.72
CA PRO A 76 3.83 -15.09 3.55
C PRO A 76 5.32 -15.11 3.91
N ARG A 77 6.05 -16.03 3.29
CA ARG A 77 7.50 -16.19 3.51
C ARG A 77 8.30 -15.34 2.52
N GLY A 78 9.56 -15.11 2.88
CA GLY A 78 10.52 -14.38 2.04
C GLY A 78 10.50 -12.87 2.28
N ARG A 79 11.05 -12.14 1.34
CA ARG A 79 11.15 -10.67 1.36
C ARG A 79 9.90 -10.07 0.76
N ILE A 80 9.27 -9.18 1.49
CA ILE A 80 8.01 -8.56 1.08
C ILE A 80 8.18 -7.04 1.02
N VAL A 81 7.61 -6.42 -0.01
CA VAL A 81 7.49 -4.96 -0.10
C VAL A 81 6.05 -4.57 -0.41
N GLU A 82 5.58 -3.50 0.21
CA GLU A 82 4.35 -2.82 -0.18
C GLU A 82 4.72 -1.55 -0.94
N LEU A 83 4.18 -1.38 -2.14
CA LEU A 83 4.39 -0.23 -3.01
C LEU A 83 3.24 0.78 -2.84
N GLY A 84 3.57 2.06 -2.68
CA GLY A 84 2.56 3.09 -2.43
C GLY A 84 1.78 2.79 -1.15
N ALA A 85 2.50 2.51 -0.08
CA ALA A 85 1.93 1.99 1.15
C ALA A 85 1.05 3.00 1.89
N GLY A 86 1.23 4.30 1.65
CA GLY A 86 0.56 5.34 2.41
C GLY A 86 0.77 5.13 3.91
N VAL A 87 -0.32 5.00 4.66
CA VAL A 87 -0.28 4.71 6.10
C VAL A 87 -0.06 3.21 6.43
N ALA A 88 0.18 2.37 5.42
CA ALA A 88 0.71 1.02 5.46
C ALA A 88 -0.14 -0.05 6.19
N LEU A 89 -1.47 0.01 6.12
CA LEU A 89 -2.33 -0.96 6.80
C LEU A 89 -2.02 -2.43 6.42
N PRO A 90 -1.82 -2.83 5.13
CA PRO A 90 -1.39 -4.19 4.76
C PRO A 90 -0.07 -4.61 5.40
N SER A 91 0.93 -3.72 5.39
CA SER A 91 2.23 -3.98 6.03
C SER A 91 2.11 -4.16 7.54
N LEU A 92 1.28 -3.37 8.23
CA LEU A 92 1.03 -3.52 9.66
C LEU A 92 0.41 -4.89 9.99
N ALA A 93 -0.55 -5.34 9.18
CA ALA A 93 -1.13 -6.68 9.34
C ALA A 93 -0.07 -7.77 9.18
N LEU A 94 0.78 -7.68 8.16
CA LEU A 94 1.87 -8.64 7.97
C LEU A 94 2.89 -8.59 9.10
N ARG A 95 3.21 -7.41 9.63
CA ARG A 95 4.08 -7.27 10.82
C ARG A 95 3.50 -7.94 12.04
N SER A 96 2.18 -7.82 12.26
CA SER A 96 1.49 -8.50 13.37
C SER A 96 1.55 -10.03 13.27
N MET A 97 1.63 -10.56 12.04
CA MET A 97 1.79 -12.00 11.76
C MET A 97 3.25 -12.47 11.82
N GLY A 98 4.22 -11.56 12.04
CA GLY A 98 5.64 -11.88 12.07
C GLY A 98 6.33 -11.92 10.70
N ALA A 99 5.71 -11.43 9.64
CA ALA A 99 6.32 -11.37 8.31
C ALA A 99 7.43 -10.32 8.19
N SER A 100 8.38 -10.57 7.29
CA SER A 100 9.45 -9.61 6.93
C SER A 100 8.99 -8.72 5.79
N VAL A 101 8.33 -7.61 6.10
CA VAL A 101 7.80 -6.64 5.14
C VAL A 101 8.46 -5.27 5.30
N VAL A 102 8.64 -4.57 4.17
CA VAL A 102 9.06 -3.17 4.07
C VAL A 102 7.90 -2.39 3.46
N ALA A 103 7.47 -1.31 4.09
CA ALA A 103 6.52 -0.37 3.51
C ALA A 103 7.28 0.65 2.67
N SER A 104 6.87 0.86 1.41
CA SER A 104 7.51 1.85 0.56
C SER A 104 6.50 2.85 -0.01
N ASP A 105 6.92 4.10 -0.05
CA ASP A 105 6.15 5.20 -0.63
C ASP A 105 7.08 6.24 -1.24
N TYR A 106 6.53 7.10 -2.08
CA TYR A 106 7.21 8.27 -2.61
C TYR A 106 7.30 9.41 -1.59
N TYR A 107 6.32 9.51 -0.68
CA TYR A 107 6.24 10.55 0.33
C TYR A 107 6.87 10.09 1.65
N ASP A 108 7.89 10.82 2.12
CA ASP A 108 8.51 10.55 3.42
C ASP A 108 7.52 10.71 4.58
N GLU A 109 6.57 11.63 4.45
CA GLU A 109 5.50 11.83 5.43
C GLU A 109 4.62 10.58 5.57
N ALA A 110 4.25 9.93 4.47
CA ALA A 110 3.52 8.67 4.50
C ALA A 110 4.28 7.61 5.31
N LEU A 111 5.59 7.50 5.08
CA LEU A 111 6.47 6.55 5.78
C LEU A 111 6.59 6.87 7.27
N ARG A 112 6.58 8.14 7.66
CA ARG A 112 6.57 8.57 9.07
C ARG A 112 5.25 8.18 9.76
N PHE A 113 4.10 8.39 9.10
CA PHE A 113 2.81 7.93 9.60
C PHE A 113 2.75 6.40 9.69
N ALA A 114 3.29 5.67 8.71
CA ALA A 114 3.39 4.22 8.74
C ALA A 114 4.19 3.70 9.95
N ALA A 115 5.34 4.31 10.22
CA ALA A 115 6.18 3.98 11.38
C ALA A 115 5.46 4.24 12.70
N VAL A 116 4.83 5.42 12.87
CA VAL A 116 4.02 5.75 14.04
C VAL A 116 2.86 4.78 14.20
N ASN A 117 2.20 4.39 13.12
CA ASN A 117 1.10 3.44 13.18
C ASN A 117 1.53 2.04 13.66
N ALA A 118 2.75 1.60 13.35
CA ALA A 118 3.30 0.38 13.93
C ALA A 118 3.53 0.54 15.44
N GLU A 119 4.20 1.62 15.84
CA GLU A 119 4.59 1.87 17.23
C GLU A 119 3.36 2.01 18.16
N ARG A 120 2.42 2.87 17.79
CA ARG A 120 1.22 3.16 18.63
C ARG A 120 0.28 1.97 18.82
N ASN A 121 0.35 0.99 17.90
CA ASN A 121 -0.41 -0.25 17.99
C ASN A 121 0.39 -1.40 18.64
N GLY A 122 1.59 -1.13 19.19
CA GLY A 122 2.43 -2.12 19.86
C GLY A 122 2.95 -3.21 18.91
N LEU A 123 3.01 -2.92 17.62
CA LEU A 123 3.56 -3.84 16.62
C LEU A 123 5.09 -3.74 16.57
N PRO A 124 5.78 -4.80 16.09
CA PRO A 124 7.21 -4.69 15.83
C PRO A 124 7.51 -3.52 14.87
N PRO A 125 8.66 -2.85 15.00
CA PRO A 125 9.04 -1.75 14.12
C PRO A 125 8.84 -2.09 12.64
N LEU A 126 8.17 -1.21 11.89
CA LEU A 126 7.94 -1.38 10.46
C LEU A 126 9.09 -0.74 9.68
N PRO A 127 9.92 -1.52 8.99
CA PRO A 127 10.90 -0.98 8.05
C PRO A 127 10.21 -0.18 6.95
N THR A 128 10.74 1.00 6.64
CA THR A 128 10.22 1.89 5.60
C THR A 128 11.29 2.14 4.54
N LEU A 129 10.87 2.45 3.32
CA LEU A 129 11.74 2.73 2.18
C LEU A 129 11.13 3.85 1.33
N HIS A 130 11.83 4.98 1.22
CA HIS A 130 11.49 5.97 0.19
C HIS A 130 11.75 5.36 -1.19
N LEU A 131 10.73 5.34 -2.05
CA LEU A 131 10.82 4.66 -3.33
C LEU A 131 10.12 5.44 -4.44
N ASP A 132 10.91 6.03 -5.32
CA ASP A 132 10.42 6.45 -6.62
C ASP A 132 10.41 5.25 -7.58
N TRP A 133 9.24 4.88 -8.09
CA TRP A 133 9.10 3.75 -9.00
C TRP A 133 9.86 3.92 -10.32
N ARG A 134 10.18 5.16 -10.69
CA ARG A 134 10.93 5.50 -11.91
C ARG A 134 12.44 5.22 -11.74
N ASP A 135 12.94 5.34 -10.51
CA ASP A 135 14.36 5.14 -10.17
C ASP A 135 14.55 4.30 -8.90
N PRO A 136 14.17 3.00 -8.93
CA PRO A 136 14.31 2.15 -7.76
C PRO A 136 15.78 1.90 -7.42
N PRO A 137 16.14 1.97 -6.13
CA PRO A 137 17.50 1.65 -5.69
C PRO A 137 17.83 0.18 -6.00
N ALA A 138 19.11 -0.08 -6.28
CA ALA A 138 19.59 -1.44 -6.42
C ALA A 138 19.43 -2.20 -5.09
N GLY A 139 18.92 -3.42 -5.16
CA GLY A 139 18.70 -4.25 -3.99
C GLY A 139 18.30 -5.67 -4.36
N PRO A 140 18.32 -6.58 -3.36
CA PRO A 140 17.86 -7.93 -3.60
C PRO A 140 16.34 -7.94 -3.89
N PRO A 141 15.88 -8.78 -4.83
CA PRO A 141 14.48 -8.82 -5.25
C PRO A 141 13.55 -9.31 -4.13
N TYR A 142 12.25 -9.11 -4.33
CA TYR A 142 11.20 -9.45 -3.38
C TYR A 142 10.42 -10.69 -3.86
N ASP A 143 10.10 -11.58 -2.92
CA ASP A 143 9.29 -12.78 -3.17
C ASP A 143 7.81 -12.44 -3.30
N LEU A 144 7.38 -11.38 -2.60
CA LEU A 144 6.02 -10.86 -2.67
C LEU A 144 6.04 -9.33 -2.73
N VAL A 145 5.36 -8.78 -3.73
CA VAL A 145 5.08 -7.35 -3.85
C VAL A 145 3.60 -7.13 -3.59
N LEU A 146 3.26 -6.20 -2.73
CA LEU A 146 1.91 -5.75 -2.45
C LEU A 146 1.68 -4.37 -3.07
N ALA A 147 0.50 -4.12 -3.60
CA ALA A 147 0.08 -2.79 -4.03
C ALA A 147 -1.44 -2.66 -3.89
N ALA A 148 -1.90 -1.52 -3.37
CA ALA A 148 -3.32 -1.26 -3.17
C ALA A 148 -3.68 0.14 -3.67
N ASP A 149 -4.65 0.22 -4.59
CA ASP A 149 -5.18 1.46 -5.15
C ASP A 149 -4.14 2.34 -5.87
N VAL A 150 -3.19 1.75 -6.57
CA VAL A 150 -2.04 2.45 -7.17
C VAL A 150 -2.25 2.81 -8.65
N LEU A 151 -3.34 2.36 -9.29
CA LEU A 151 -3.61 2.55 -10.72
C LEU A 151 -4.56 3.74 -11.00
N TYR A 152 -4.51 4.79 -10.17
CA TYR A 152 -5.38 5.97 -10.32
C TYR A 152 -4.89 6.95 -11.41
N GLU A 153 -3.64 6.83 -11.84
CA GLU A 153 -3.05 7.61 -12.94
C GLU A 153 -2.36 6.70 -13.96
N ARG A 154 -2.34 7.13 -15.23
CA ARG A 154 -1.69 6.37 -16.30
C ARG A 154 -0.20 6.20 -16.08
N ARG A 155 0.47 7.27 -15.61
CA ARG A 155 1.91 7.23 -15.30
C ARG A 155 2.27 6.17 -14.27
N ASN A 156 1.36 5.88 -13.32
CA ASN A 156 1.56 4.85 -12.31
C ASN A 156 1.54 3.44 -12.94
N ALA A 157 0.60 3.20 -13.86
CA ALA A 157 0.54 1.92 -14.59
C ALA A 157 1.82 1.69 -15.42
N GLU A 158 2.32 2.73 -16.09
CA GLU A 158 3.56 2.68 -16.87
C GLU A 158 4.79 2.46 -15.97
N ALA A 159 4.90 3.20 -14.86
CA ALA A 159 6.00 3.04 -13.90
C ALA A 159 6.02 1.64 -13.27
N LEU A 160 4.86 1.10 -12.88
CA LEU A 160 4.75 -0.25 -12.33
C LEU A 160 5.11 -1.33 -13.35
N ARG A 161 4.72 -1.17 -14.63
CA ARG A 161 5.15 -2.08 -15.70
C ARG A 161 6.68 -2.20 -15.77
N ASP A 162 7.38 -1.08 -15.63
CA ASP A 162 8.84 -1.02 -15.74
C ASP A 162 9.55 -1.43 -14.45
N LEU A 163 8.93 -1.16 -13.29
CA LEU A 163 9.47 -1.47 -11.97
C LEU A 163 9.37 -2.97 -11.65
N LEU A 164 8.20 -3.60 -11.84
CA LEU A 164 7.95 -4.95 -11.34
C LEU A 164 8.94 -5.99 -11.85
N PRO A 165 9.37 -6.00 -13.14
CA PRO A 165 10.41 -6.92 -13.62
C PRO A 165 11.77 -6.76 -12.95
N ARG A 166 12.06 -5.58 -12.37
CA ARG A 166 13.34 -5.26 -11.73
C ARG A 166 13.40 -5.69 -10.27
N ILE A 167 12.23 -5.74 -9.60
CA ILE A 167 12.17 -5.95 -8.15
C ILE A 167 11.56 -7.29 -7.72
N VAL A 168 10.82 -7.98 -8.60
CA VAL A 168 10.21 -9.27 -8.27
C VAL A 168 11.21 -10.39 -8.48
N ALA A 169 11.38 -11.24 -7.46
CA ALA A 169 12.28 -12.39 -7.49
C ALA A 169 11.84 -13.44 -8.52
N PRO A 170 12.77 -14.27 -9.04
CA PRO A 170 12.38 -15.45 -9.79
C PRO A 170 11.43 -16.35 -8.96
N GLY A 171 10.24 -16.63 -9.50
CA GLY A 171 9.18 -17.33 -8.77
C GLY A 171 8.37 -16.49 -7.80
N GLY A 172 8.71 -15.22 -7.64
CA GLY A 172 7.96 -14.25 -6.85
C GLY A 172 6.63 -13.85 -7.51
N GLN A 173 5.83 -13.10 -6.79
CA GLN A 173 4.51 -12.67 -7.25
C GLN A 173 4.15 -11.28 -6.74
N VAL A 174 3.14 -10.69 -7.39
CA VAL A 174 2.49 -9.44 -6.95
C VAL A 174 1.06 -9.74 -6.54
N LEU A 175 0.60 -9.17 -5.44
CA LEU A 175 -0.82 -9.04 -5.09
C LEU A 175 -1.22 -7.58 -5.23
N LEU A 176 -2.11 -7.32 -6.18
CA LEU A 176 -2.62 -6.00 -6.49
C LEU A 176 -4.10 -5.93 -6.12
N ALA A 177 -4.48 -5.01 -5.24
CA ALA A 177 -5.87 -4.70 -4.92
C ALA A 177 -6.30 -3.42 -5.63
N ASP A 178 -7.40 -3.48 -6.39
CA ASP A 178 -7.87 -2.37 -7.22
C ASP A 178 -9.41 -2.34 -7.27
N PRO A 179 -10.05 -1.16 -7.12
CA PRO A 179 -11.52 -1.04 -7.14
C PRO A 179 -12.10 -0.95 -8.57
N GLY A 180 -11.31 -1.23 -9.58
CA GLY A 180 -11.69 -1.08 -10.99
C GLY A 180 -11.34 0.30 -11.55
N ARG A 181 -10.15 0.82 -11.18
CA ARG A 181 -9.64 2.09 -11.73
C ARG A 181 -9.56 2.05 -13.25
N VAL A 182 -9.70 3.21 -13.87
CA VAL A 182 -9.77 3.35 -15.34
C VAL A 182 -8.53 2.75 -16.04
N TYR A 183 -7.37 2.79 -15.40
CA TYR A 183 -6.11 2.29 -15.98
C TYR A 183 -5.81 0.81 -15.68
N LEU A 184 -6.68 0.11 -14.92
CA LEU A 184 -6.50 -1.31 -14.64
C LEU A 184 -6.48 -2.17 -15.92
N GLY A 185 -7.36 -1.87 -16.89
CA GLY A 185 -7.42 -2.58 -18.17
C GLY A 185 -6.14 -2.42 -18.99
N ASP A 186 -5.65 -1.20 -19.09
CA ASP A 186 -4.40 -0.86 -19.78
C ASP A 186 -3.22 -1.54 -19.08
N PHE A 187 -3.13 -1.44 -17.76
CA PHE A 187 -2.08 -2.08 -16.97
C PHE A 187 -2.04 -3.61 -17.18
N ARG A 188 -3.19 -4.28 -17.18
CA ARG A 188 -3.26 -5.73 -17.45
C ARG A 188 -2.71 -6.06 -18.84
N SER A 189 -3.04 -5.25 -19.84
CA SER A 189 -2.55 -5.41 -21.21
C SER A 189 -1.05 -5.19 -21.30
N MET A 190 -0.52 -4.14 -20.65
CA MET A 190 0.92 -3.86 -20.58
C MET A 190 1.68 -5.01 -19.93
N MET A 191 1.20 -5.52 -18.79
CA MET A 191 1.84 -6.63 -18.08
C MET A 191 1.80 -7.92 -18.89
N TYR A 192 0.68 -8.19 -19.59
CA TYR A 192 0.59 -9.33 -20.49
C TYR A 192 1.64 -9.26 -21.62
N LEU A 193 1.80 -8.10 -22.23
CA LEU A 193 2.81 -7.87 -23.29
C LEU A 193 4.25 -7.94 -22.73
N ALA A 194 4.44 -7.53 -21.47
CA ALA A 194 5.71 -7.66 -20.76
C ALA A 194 6.02 -9.09 -20.27
N GLY A 195 5.18 -10.08 -20.62
CA GLY A 195 5.44 -11.50 -20.29
C GLY A 195 4.93 -11.93 -18.92
N TRP A 196 3.92 -11.24 -18.36
CA TRP A 196 3.31 -11.60 -17.09
C TRP A 196 1.93 -12.23 -17.26
N THR A 197 1.53 -13.06 -16.29
CA THR A 197 0.13 -13.42 -16.10
C THR A 197 -0.52 -12.44 -15.14
N VAL A 198 -1.81 -12.13 -15.35
CA VAL A 198 -2.61 -11.31 -14.42
C VAL A 198 -3.92 -12.04 -14.20
N GLU A 199 -4.04 -12.67 -13.04
CA GLU A 199 -5.14 -13.58 -12.70
C GLU A 199 -5.97 -13.01 -11.55
N PRO A 200 -7.31 -13.06 -11.61
CA PRO A 200 -8.15 -12.71 -10.49
C PRO A 200 -7.98 -13.75 -9.36
N VAL A 201 -7.85 -13.28 -8.14
CA VAL A 201 -7.82 -14.14 -6.94
C VAL A 201 -9.18 -14.12 -6.27
N THR A 202 -9.72 -12.94 -5.98
CA THR A 202 -11.02 -12.76 -5.34
C THR A 202 -11.53 -11.34 -5.54
N VAL A 203 -12.79 -11.12 -5.21
CA VAL A 203 -13.40 -9.79 -5.10
C VAL A 203 -13.94 -9.64 -3.67
N ARG A 204 -13.72 -8.48 -3.07
CA ARG A 204 -14.22 -8.14 -1.73
C ARG A 204 -15.05 -6.88 -1.78
N ASP A 205 -16.13 -6.85 -1.02
CA ASP A 205 -16.92 -5.65 -0.79
C ASP A 205 -16.37 -4.97 0.48
N GLU A 206 -15.88 -3.74 0.35
CA GLU A 206 -15.42 -2.91 1.46
C GLU A 206 -16.39 -1.76 1.70
N GLN A 207 -16.78 -1.59 2.95
CA GLN A 207 -17.64 -0.49 3.37
C GLN A 207 -16.81 0.60 4.02
N THR A 208 -17.03 1.83 3.57
CA THR A 208 -16.48 3.05 4.17
C THR A 208 -17.60 4.00 4.52
N ILE A 209 -17.38 4.86 5.50
CA ILE A 209 -18.35 5.91 5.86
C ILE A 209 -17.78 7.23 5.36
N SER A 210 -18.49 7.89 4.47
CA SER A 210 -18.16 9.23 4.00
C SER A 210 -19.40 10.12 4.15
N GLU A 211 -19.22 11.27 4.80
CA GLU A 211 -20.32 12.22 5.06
C GLU A 211 -21.57 11.58 5.68
N GLY A 212 -21.37 10.61 6.60
CA GLY A 212 -22.46 9.88 7.25
C GLY A 212 -23.18 8.85 6.39
N LYS A 213 -22.71 8.61 5.14
CA LYS A 213 -23.25 7.59 4.23
C LYS A 213 -22.33 6.39 4.17
N VAL A 214 -22.90 5.20 4.14
CA VAL A 214 -22.16 3.96 3.88
C VAL A 214 -21.96 3.84 2.37
N LEU A 215 -20.70 3.84 1.95
CA LEU A 215 -20.29 3.56 0.58
C LEU A 215 -19.73 2.14 0.51
N THR A 216 -20.11 1.39 -0.52
CA THR A 216 -19.59 0.05 -0.75
C THR A 216 -18.74 0.06 -2.02
N SER A 217 -17.48 -0.31 -1.89
CA SER A 217 -16.53 -0.45 -2.99
C SER A 217 -16.26 -1.92 -3.25
N LYS A 218 -16.39 -2.36 -4.50
CA LYS A 218 -15.96 -3.70 -4.93
C LYS A 218 -14.50 -3.67 -5.28
N VAL A 219 -13.67 -4.40 -4.56
CA VAL A 219 -12.23 -4.43 -4.75
C VAL A 219 -11.81 -5.80 -5.28
N GLY A 220 -11.25 -5.82 -6.49
CA GLY A 220 -10.62 -6.99 -7.07
C GLY A 220 -9.21 -7.18 -6.51
N ILE A 221 -8.88 -8.40 -6.10
CA ILE A 221 -7.50 -8.78 -5.78
C ILE A 221 -6.97 -9.62 -6.93
N LEU A 222 -5.89 -9.16 -7.53
CA LEU A 222 -5.22 -9.77 -8.67
C LEU A 222 -3.87 -10.33 -8.25
N ARG A 223 -3.48 -11.43 -8.89
CA ARG A 223 -2.13 -12.01 -8.78
C ARG A 223 -1.41 -11.84 -10.09
N LEU A 224 -0.20 -11.27 -10.02
CA LEU A 224 0.67 -11.16 -11.18
C LEU A 224 1.90 -12.05 -10.98
N ARG A 225 2.33 -12.75 -12.04
CA ARG A 225 3.54 -13.58 -12.04
C ARG A 225 4.26 -13.47 -13.39
N PRO A 226 5.60 -13.46 -13.40
CA PRO A 226 6.34 -13.66 -14.64
C PRO A 226 5.97 -14.99 -15.28
N ARG A 227 5.78 -15.05 -16.60
CA ARG A 227 5.56 -16.32 -17.29
C ARG A 227 6.83 -17.16 -17.27
N ALA A 228 6.67 -18.47 -17.12
CA ALA A 228 7.79 -19.39 -17.20
C ALA A 228 8.47 -19.29 -18.58
N GLY A 229 9.80 -19.13 -18.61
CA GLY A 229 10.59 -19.11 -19.83
C GLY A 229 10.91 -17.73 -20.43
N MET A 230 10.46 -16.64 -19.86
CA MET A 230 10.94 -15.28 -20.19
C MET A 230 11.97 -14.83 -19.16
N ARG A 231 13.23 -14.88 -19.48
CA ARG A 231 14.38 -14.21 -18.85
C ARG A 231 15.07 -13.37 -19.91
#